data_81a7de7b29be0a60a567b6a13205e986
#
_entry.id   81a7de7b29be0a60a567b6a13205e986
#
_cell.length_a   1.000
_cell.length_b   1.000
_cell.length_c   1.000
_cell.angle_alpha   90.00
_cell.angle_beta   90.00
_cell.angle_gamma   90.00
#
_symmetry.space_group_name_H-M   'P 1'
#
loop_
_entity.id
_entity.type
_entity.pdbx_description
1 polymer ?
#
loop_
_entity_poly.entity_id
_entity_poly.type
_entity_poly.pdbx_seq_one_letter_code
_entity_poly.pdbx_strand_id
1 'polypeptide(L)'
;SSKKSLQVWQKGHEAFSSKLKDATLEGHLELCLFNEDAREHPLESEYYLNFSDGNLEYFLIGTVFKAGPDEFWLNIQDEIFRREKRIEERLLTYPHRQSYLYFKQTDHDVEGSENVIFLSKDGGKKTFKTKEGMSNLPEEMKGQREELIGFRVLDISSEGVSALASHEEVLFFNHSDSIYSYKILLEGKTFTITGSELVYKVDYMNPRVKNSSHYKIGFKFNQDEEVKSLI
;
A
#
# COMPACT_ATOMS: atom_id res chain seq x y z
N SER A 1 34.01 6.71 -4.00
CA SER A 1 32.60 6.84 -3.64
C SER A 1 31.78 6.95 -4.92
N SER A 2 30.88 6.02 -5.19
CA SER A 2 29.97 6.14 -6.33
C SER A 2 29.05 7.33 -6.08
N LYS A 3 29.07 8.32 -6.98
CA LYS A 3 28.16 9.47 -6.92
C LYS A 3 26.73 8.94 -7.07
N LYS A 4 25.87 9.23 -6.11
CA LYS A 4 24.45 8.83 -6.17
C LYS A 4 23.77 9.49 -7.36
N SER A 5 23.08 8.71 -8.17
CA SER A 5 22.25 9.20 -9.26
C SER A 5 20.87 9.56 -8.73
N LEU A 6 20.34 10.70 -9.17
CA LEU A 6 19.01 11.20 -8.85
C LEU A 6 18.18 11.26 -10.13
N GLN A 7 16.89 10.96 -10.03
CA GLN A 7 15.91 11.31 -11.06
C GLN A 7 15.39 12.71 -10.75
N VAL A 8 15.39 13.57 -11.76
CA VAL A 8 15.05 15.00 -11.61
C VAL A 8 14.03 15.35 -12.69
N TRP A 9 12.95 16.05 -12.34
CA TRP A 9 11.95 16.49 -13.31
C TRP A 9 11.21 17.74 -12.85
N GLN A 10 10.63 18.45 -13.80
CA GLN A 10 9.63 19.48 -13.55
C GLN A 10 8.24 18.91 -13.78
N LYS A 11 7.21 19.50 -13.16
CA LYS A 11 5.82 19.08 -13.36
C LYS A 11 5.42 19.16 -14.85
N GLY A 12 4.98 18.03 -15.40
CA GLY A 12 4.57 17.93 -16.81
C GLY A 12 5.72 17.68 -17.80
N HIS A 13 6.95 17.52 -17.34
CA HIS A 13 8.12 17.20 -18.16
C HIS A 13 8.64 15.80 -17.86
N GLU A 14 9.38 15.24 -18.82
CA GLU A 14 10.05 13.95 -18.63
C GLU A 14 11.19 14.06 -17.61
N ALA A 15 11.33 13.00 -16.80
CA ALA A 15 12.42 12.90 -15.85
C ALA A 15 13.76 12.66 -16.57
N PHE A 16 14.82 13.24 -16.04
CA PHE A 16 16.19 12.99 -16.47
C PHE A 16 17.04 12.54 -15.28
N SER A 17 18.15 11.87 -15.56
CA SER A 17 19.09 11.44 -14.53
C SER A 17 20.16 12.51 -14.36
N SER A 18 20.48 12.82 -13.10
CA SER A 18 21.60 13.70 -12.75
C SER A 18 22.38 13.09 -11.58
N LYS A 19 23.61 13.53 -11.39
CA LYS A 19 24.47 13.11 -10.27
C LYS A 19 24.64 14.23 -9.28
N LEU A 20 24.60 13.87 -8.00
CA LEU A 20 24.92 14.79 -6.92
C LEU A 20 26.41 15.17 -7.01
N LYS A 21 26.69 16.46 -7.12
CA LYS A 21 28.05 17.02 -7.07
C LYS A 21 28.44 17.41 -5.67
N ASP A 22 27.55 18.13 -4.98
CA ASP A 22 27.75 18.64 -3.63
C ASP A 22 26.42 18.81 -2.88
N ALA A 23 26.48 18.90 -1.58
CA ALA A 23 25.33 19.17 -0.72
C ALA A 23 25.78 19.99 0.49
N THR A 24 25.06 21.06 0.79
CA THR A 24 25.33 21.98 1.90
C THR A 24 24.11 22.09 2.80
N LEU A 25 24.32 22.12 4.10
CA LEU A 25 23.27 22.30 5.11
C LEU A 25 23.63 23.49 6.01
N GLU A 26 23.27 24.69 5.58
CA GLU A 26 23.46 25.94 6.34
C GLU A 26 22.10 26.61 6.55
N GLY A 27 21.34 26.11 7.53
CA GLY A 27 19.96 26.56 7.79
C GLY A 27 18.91 25.86 6.93
N HIS A 28 19.19 25.59 5.67
CA HIS A 28 18.38 24.79 4.74
C HIS A 28 19.27 23.89 3.88
N LEU A 29 18.70 22.86 3.29
CA LEU A 29 19.43 21.90 2.45
C LEU A 29 19.56 22.44 1.02
N GLU A 30 20.80 22.61 0.57
CA GLU A 30 21.13 22.95 -0.82
C GLU A 30 21.78 21.75 -1.50
N LEU A 31 21.35 21.45 -2.73
CA LEU A 31 21.93 20.39 -3.55
C LEU A 31 22.51 20.98 -4.83
N CYS A 32 23.76 20.66 -5.10
CA CYS A 32 24.43 20.92 -6.38
C CYS A 32 24.36 19.67 -7.26
N LEU A 33 23.79 19.79 -8.42
CA LEU A 33 23.65 18.72 -9.39
C LEU A 33 24.45 19.00 -10.66
N PHE A 34 24.98 17.95 -11.29
CA PHE A 34 25.61 18.07 -12.60
C PHE A 34 24.57 18.32 -13.68
N ASN A 35 24.87 19.21 -14.61
CA ASN A 35 24.07 19.46 -15.80
C ASN A 35 24.69 18.71 -17.00
N GLU A 36 24.56 17.36 -17.00
CA GLU A 36 25.22 16.50 -18.01
C GLU A 36 24.70 16.75 -19.44
N ASP A 37 23.47 17.20 -19.59
CA ASP A 37 22.82 17.40 -20.90
C ASP A 37 22.82 18.86 -21.33
N ALA A 38 23.52 19.75 -20.64
CA ALA A 38 23.55 21.21 -20.86
C ALA A 38 22.14 21.83 -20.99
N ARG A 39 21.22 21.38 -20.18
CA ARG A 39 19.83 21.87 -20.14
C ARG A 39 19.76 23.24 -19.52
N GLU A 40 18.81 24.03 -20.00
CA GLU A 40 18.49 25.30 -19.35
C GLU A 40 17.67 25.03 -18.08
N HIS A 41 18.12 25.58 -16.96
CA HIS A 41 17.47 25.52 -15.66
C HIS A 41 17.09 26.93 -15.24
N PRO A 42 15.85 27.39 -15.54
CA PRO A 42 15.42 28.74 -15.17
C PRO A 42 15.48 28.95 -13.66
N LEU A 43 15.96 30.10 -13.22
CA LEU A 43 15.94 30.48 -11.82
C LEU A 43 14.49 30.49 -11.31
N GLU A 44 14.30 30.17 -10.03
CA GLU A 44 12.99 30.06 -9.36
C GLU A 44 12.07 28.94 -9.88
N SER A 45 12.56 28.13 -10.83
CA SER A 45 11.80 26.95 -11.27
C SER A 45 11.85 25.84 -10.23
N GLU A 46 10.70 25.16 -10.04
CA GLU A 46 10.54 24.06 -9.12
C GLU A 46 10.89 22.73 -9.80
N TYR A 47 11.69 21.94 -9.10
CA TYR A 47 12.07 20.58 -9.49
C TYR A 47 11.69 19.57 -8.43
N TYR A 48 11.27 18.42 -8.88
CA TYR A 48 11.07 17.22 -8.10
C TYR A 48 12.29 16.32 -8.25
N LEU A 49 12.75 15.76 -7.14
CA LEU A 49 13.90 14.86 -7.12
C LEU A 49 13.52 13.53 -6.49
N ASN A 50 14.06 12.46 -7.01
CA ASN A 50 13.93 11.13 -6.43
C ASN A 50 15.29 10.44 -6.39
N PHE A 51 15.61 9.82 -5.27
CA PHE A 51 16.76 8.92 -5.15
C PHE A 51 16.46 7.77 -4.20
N SER A 52 17.25 6.70 -4.36
CA SER A 52 17.12 5.51 -3.53
C SER A 52 18.34 5.33 -2.64
N ASP A 53 18.10 4.86 -1.42
CA ASP A 53 19.12 4.43 -0.47
C ASP A 53 18.69 3.11 0.17
N GLY A 54 19.30 2.01 -0.27
CA GLY A 54 18.83 0.67 0.06
C GLY A 54 17.39 0.43 -0.44
N ASN A 55 16.51 0.04 0.47
CA ASN A 55 15.09 -0.16 0.22
C ASN A 55 14.23 1.11 0.42
N LEU A 56 14.84 2.24 0.68
CA LEU A 56 14.14 3.51 0.84
C LEU A 56 14.24 4.36 -0.42
N GLU A 57 13.14 5.01 -0.74
CA GLU A 57 13.01 5.99 -1.80
C GLU A 57 12.67 7.34 -1.19
N TYR A 58 13.42 8.36 -1.54
CA TYR A 58 13.26 9.72 -1.04
C TYR A 58 12.78 10.61 -2.17
N PHE A 59 11.80 11.45 -1.87
CA PHE A 59 11.27 12.46 -2.78
C PHE A 59 11.48 13.83 -2.13
N LEU A 60 12.06 14.73 -2.90
CA LEU A 60 12.36 16.09 -2.49
C LEU A 60 11.75 17.06 -3.49
N ILE A 61 11.47 18.25 -3.04
CA ILE A 61 11.09 19.38 -3.89
C ILE A 61 12.14 20.46 -3.68
N GLY A 62 12.66 21.01 -4.76
CA GLY A 62 13.67 22.06 -4.70
C GLY A 62 13.46 23.15 -5.75
N THR A 63 13.87 24.33 -5.44
CA THR A 63 13.81 25.51 -6.32
C THR A 63 15.20 25.90 -6.79
N VAL A 64 15.37 26.12 -8.09
CA VAL A 64 16.65 26.54 -8.66
C VAL A 64 16.97 27.95 -8.20
N PHE A 65 18.11 28.14 -7.53
CA PHE A 65 18.59 29.48 -7.14
C PHE A 65 19.91 29.89 -7.85
N LYS A 66 20.61 28.90 -8.44
CA LYS A 66 21.81 29.13 -9.23
C LYS A 66 21.90 28.09 -10.35
N ALA A 67 22.20 28.51 -11.58
CA ALA A 67 22.38 27.63 -12.71
C ALA A 67 23.58 28.08 -13.55
N GLY A 68 24.30 27.10 -14.09
CA GLY A 68 25.43 27.26 -14.98
C GLY A 68 25.45 26.16 -16.05
N PRO A 69 26.43 26.20 -16.97
CA PRO A 69 26.48 25.23 -18.05
C PRO A 69 26.73 23.80 -17.60
N ASP A 70 27.50 23.61 -16.51
CA ASP A 70 27.93 22.30 -16.04
C ASP A 70 27.21 21.85 -14.75
N GLU A 71 26.51 22.75 -14.09
CA GLU A 71 25.86 22.49 -12.78
C GLU A 71 24.69 23.43 -12.53
N PHE A 72 23.78 22.98 -11.67
CA PHE A 72 22.74 23.82 -11.09
C PHE A 72 22.51 23.50 -9.62
N TRP A 73 22.04 24.50 -8.88
CA TRP A 73 21.84 24.43 -7.45
C TRP A 73 20.35 24.56 -7.12
N LEU A 74 19.90 23.67 -6.24
CA LEU A 74 18.54 23.61 -5.75
C LEU A 74 18.51 23.89 -4.24
N ASN A 75 17.65 24.81 -3.85
CA ASN A 75 17.25 25.00 -2.47
C ASN A 75 16.10 24.03 -2.17
N ILE A 76 16.33 23.07 -1.27
CA ILE A 76 15.37 22.01 -0.97
C ILE A 76 14.38 22.50 0.08
N GLN A 77 13.10 22.24 -0.16
CA GLN A 77 12.03 22.52 0.80
C GLN A 77 12.19 21.67 2.06
N ASP A 78 11.65 22.13 3.18
CA ASP A 78 11.80 21.46 4.49
C ASP A 78 11.10 20.09 4.54
N GLU A 79 10.17 19.82 3.63
CA GLU A 79 9.44 18.56 3.57
C GLU A 79 10.19 17.53 2.72
N ILE A 80 10.57 16.42 3.37
CA ILE A 80 11.16 15.25 2.71
C ILE A 80 10.16 14.10 2.79
N PHE A 81 9.70 13.62 1.64
CA PHE A 81 8.84 12.45 1.57
C PHE A 81 9.69 11.19 1.45
N ARG A 82 9.35 10.18 2.23
CA ARG A 82 10.03 8.89 2.23
C ARG A 82 9.04 7.78 1.91
N ARG A 83 9.42 6.89 1.01
CA ARG A 83 8.68 5.66 0.70
C ARG A 83 9.62 4.46 0.85
N GLU A 84 9.18 3.44 1.53
CA GLU A 84 9.87 2.16 1.52
C GLU A 84 9.63 1.45 0.18
N LYS A 85 10.71 1.09 -0.51
CA LYS A 85 10.62 0.22 -1.69
C LYS A 85 10.18 -1.15 -1.23
N ARG A 86 9.18 -1.66 -1.89
CA ARG A 86 8.79 -3.04 -1.69
C ARG A 86 9.92 -3.94 -2.16
N ILE A 87 10.40 -4.79 -1.27
CA ILE A 87 11.50 -5.74 -1.58
C ILE A 87 10.96 -6.87 -2.44
N GLU A 88 9.68 -7.20 -2.32
CA GLU A 88 9.06 -8.35 -2.94
C GLU A 88 8.06 -8.00 -4.04
N GLU A 89 8.06 -8.82 -5.07
CA GLU A 89 7.04 -8.78 -6.11
C GLU A 89 5.65 -9.06 -5.53
N ARG A 90 4.64 -8.41 -6.10
CA ARG A 90 3.25 -8.65 -5.75
C ARG A 90 2.49 -9.17 -6.95
N LEU A 91 1.80 -10.25 -6.70
CA LEU A 91 0.81 -10.76 -7.63
C LEU A 91 -0.46 -9.93 -7.51
N LEU A 92 -0.79 -9.17 -8.56
CA LEU A 92 -2.07 -8.47 -8.66
C LEU A 92 -3.16 -9.47 -8.99
N THR A 93 -4.12 -9.65 -8.09
CA THR A 93 -5.22 -10.59 -8.28
C THR A 93 -6.47 -9.90 -8.81
N TYR A 94 -6.75 -8.68 -8.38
CA TYR A 94 -7.92 -7.91 -8.83
C TYR A 94 -7.62 -7.16 -10.14
N PRO A 95 -8.55 -7.12 -11.11
CA PRO A 95 -9.87 -7.77 -11.13
C PRO A 95 -9.87 -9.17 -11.75
N HIS A 96 -8.73 -9.66 -12.27
CA HIS A 96 -8.67 -10.76 -13.22
C HIS A 96 -8.63 -12.16 -12.58
N ARG A 97 -8.13 -12.27 -11.36
CA ARG A 97 -8.03 -13.53 -10.63
C ARG A 97 -9.04 -13.59 -9.49
N GLN A 98 -9.68 -14.71 -9.29
CA GLN A 98 -10.60 -14.94 -8.18
C GLN A 98 -9.79 -15.38 -6.95
N SER A 99 -9.47 -14.44 -6.09
CA SER A 99 -8.75 -14.67 -4.85
C SER A 99 -9.49 -14.01 -3.69
N TYR A 100 -9.60 -14.72 -2.57
CA TYR A 100 -10.36 -14.29 -1.40
C TYR A 100 -9.64 -14.57 -0.09
N LEU A 101 -9.85 -13.71 0.90
CA LEU A 101 -9.52 -13.97 2.31
C LEU A 101 -10.78 -14.39 3.05
N TYR A 102 -10.69 -15.44 3.86
CA TYR A 102 -11.79 -15.90 4.69
C TYR A 102 -11.39 -15.88 6.17
N PHE A 103 -12.11 -15.10 6.95
CA PHE A 103 -11.94 -14.98 8.41
C PHE A 103 -13.08 -15.70 9.10
N LYS A 104 -12.81 -16.26 10.28
CA LYS A 104 -13.87 -16.73 11.19
C LYS A 104 -14.47 -15.53 11.91
N GLN A 105 -15.78 -15.42 11.95
CA GLN A 105 -16.47 -14.33 12.65
C GLN A 105 -16.34 -14.44 14.17
N THR A 106 -16.25 -15.66 14.69
CA THR A 106 -16.11 -15.95 16.14
C THR A 106 -14.78 -15.49 16.74
N ASP A 107 -13.72 -15.38 15.94
CA ASP A 107 -12.41 -14.94 16.41
C ASP A 107 -12.40 -13.43 16.76
N HIS A 108 -13.49 -12.74 16.48
CA HIS A 108 -13.67 -11.30 16.69
C HIS A 108 -14.99 -10.96 17.42
N ASP A 109 -15.52 -11.89 18.23
CA ASP A 109 -16.57 -11.55 19.17
C ASP A 109 -16.02 -10.59 20.22
N VAL A 110 -16.28 -9.33 19.96
CA VAL A 110 -15.80 -8.19 20.73
C VAL A 110 -16.48 -8.15 22.08
N GLU A 111 -15.84 -8.67 23.09
CA GLU A 111 -16.09 -8.24 24.45
C GLU A 111 -15.62 -6.78 24.56
N GLY A 112 -16.54 -5.83 24.52
CA GLY A 112 -16.23 -4.44 24.87
C GLY A 112 -16.52 -3.35 23.86
N SER A 113 -17.09 -3.60 22.69
CA SER A 113 -17.56 -2.48 21.83
C SER A 113 -18.97 -2.03 22.23
N GLU A 114 -19.09 -1.35 23.37
CA GLU A 114 -20.36 -0.75 23.81
C GLU A 114 -20.92 0.34 22.86
N ASN A 115 -20.20 0.68 21.79
CA ASN A 115 -20.53 1.81 20.93
C ASN A 115 -20.91 1.50 19.47
N VAL A 116 -20.94 0.23 19.07
CA VAL A 116 -21.44 -0.14 17.73
C VAL A 116 -22.73 -0.95 17.85
N ILE A 117 -23.83 -0.23 18.03
CA ILE A 117 -25.17 -0.83 18.00
C ILE A 117 -25.54 -1.06 16.54
N PHE A 118 -25.31 -2.27 16.06
CA PHE A 118 -25.95 -2.73 14.82
C PHE A 118 -27.40 -3.06 15.13
N LEU A 119 -28.28 -2.10 14.85
CA LEU A 119 -29.73 -2.33 14.96
C LEU A 119 -30.18 -3.28 13.84
N SER A 120 -30.22 -4.57 14.14
CA SER A 120 -31.07 -5.47 13.38
C SER A 120 -32.51 -5.29 13.86
N LYS A 121 -33.47 -5.22 12.94
CA LYS A 121 -34.90 -5.11 13.27
C LYS A 121 -35.41 -6.28 14.14
N ASP A 122 -34.68 -7.36 14.25
CA ASP A 122 -35.08 -8.62 14.89
C ASP A 122 -34.25 -8.97 16.14
N GLY A 123 -33.44 -8.05 16.69
CA GLY A 123 -32.66 -8.29 17.91
C GLY A 123 -31.59 -9.39 17.84
N GLY A 124 -31.29 -9.91 16.66
CA GLY A 124 -30.30 -10.96 16.46
C GLY A 124 -28.88 -10.40 16.21
N LYS A 125 -27.85 -11.17 16.56
CA LYS A 125 -26.46 -10.87 16.20
C LYS A 125 -26.36 -10.67 14.68
N LYS A 126 -25.90 -9.49 14.23
CA LYS A 126 -25.62 -9.27 12.81
C LYS A 126 -24.38 -10.07 12.42
N THR A 127 -24.56 -11.05 11.56
CA THR A 127 -23.47 -11.69 10.87
C THR A 127 -23.09 -10.86 9.66
N PHE A 128 -21.80 -10.51 9.51
CA PHE A 128 -21.30 -9.87 8.32
C PHE A 128 -21.36 -10.88 7.16
N LYS A 129 -22.06 -10.55 6.08
CA LYS A 129 -22.14 -11.42 4.90
C LYS A 129 -21.66 -10.64 3.68
N THR A 130 -20.49 -11.00 3.19
CA THR A 130 -20.01 -10.51 1.91
C THR A 130 -20.58 -11.38 0.80
N LYS A 131 -21.48 -10.83 -0.02
CA LYS A 131 -22.14 -11.61 -1.08
C LYS A 131 -21.14 -12.19 -2.09
N GLU A 132 -20.15 -11.42 -2.48
CA GLU A 132 -19.17 -11.82 -3.49
C GLU A 132 -18.21 -12.91 -2.98
N GLY A 133 -17.60 -12.71 -1.82
CA GLY A 133 -16.69 -13.69 -1.21
C GLY A 133 -17.36 -15.02 -0.94
N MET A 134 -18.60 -15.01 -0.46
CA MET A 134 -19.33 -16.23 -0.10
C MET A 134 -19.86 -17.01 -1.31
N SER A 135 -19.94 -16.41 -2.48
CA SER A 135 -20.32 -17.11 -3.72
C SER A 135 -19.20 -18.02 -4.23
N ASN A 136 -17.97 -17.75 -3.87
CA ASN A 136 -16.78 -18.46 -4.33
C ASN A 136 -16.13 -19.30 -3.21
N LEU A 137 -16.89 -19.65 -2.18
CA LEU A 137 -16.40 -20.44 -1.06
C LEU A 137 -15.98 -21.85 -1.52
N PRO A 138 -14.75 -22.31 -1.22
CA PRO A 138 -14.28 -23.66 -1.54
C PRO A 138 -15.19 -24.73 -0.93
N GLU A 139 -15.31 -25.89 -1.59
CA GLU A 139 -16.15 -27.01 -1.12
C GLU A 139 -15.84 -27.41 0.32
N GLU A 140 -14.55 -27.49 0.67
CA GLU A 140 -14.07 -27.84 2.01
C GLU A 140 -14.48 -26.87 3.11
N MET A 141 -14.87 -25.64 2.75
CA MET A 141 -15.29 -24.59 3.68
C MET A 141 -16.79 -24.35 3.67
N LYS A 142 -17.56 -25.00 2.78
CA LYS A 142 -19.02 -24.81 2.68
C LYS A 142 -19.77 -25.13 3.97
N GLY A 143 -19.31 -26.11 4.73
CA GLY A 143 -19.89 -26.47 6.03
C GLY A 143 -19.76 -25.38 7.09
N GLN A 144 -18.81 -24.45 6.92
CA GLN A 144 -18.54 -23.34 7.84
C GLN A 144 -19.09 -22.00 7.35
N ARG A 145 -19.92 -22.00 6.30
CA ARG A 145 -20.39 -20.80 5.60
C ARG A 145 -20.99 -19.73 6.52
N GLU A 146 -21.73 -20.14 7.54
CA GLU A 146 -22.38 -19.20 8.48
C GLU A 146 -21.39 -18.54 9.46
N GLU A 147 -20.20 -19.12 9.62
CA GLU A 147 -19.15 -18.65 10.54
C GLU A 147 -18.05 -17.82 9.81
N LEU A 148 -18.13 -17.70 8.50
CA LEU A 148 -17.10 -17.06 7.70
C LEU A 148 -17.54 -15.73 7.12
N ILE A 149 -16.56 -14.82 7.01
CA ILE A 149 -16.65 -13.61 6.21
C ILE A 149 -15.53 -13.62 5.16
N GLY A 150 -15.84 -13.30 3.91
CA GLY A 150 -14.91 -13.35 2.79
C GLY A 150 -14.66 -11.99 2.18
N PHE A 151 -13.40 -11.66 1.91
CA PHE A 151 -12.96 -10.39 1.30
C PHE A 151 -12.22 -10.65 0.00
N ARG A 152 -12.46 -9.82 -1.00
CA ARG A 152 -11.75 -9.89 -2.28
C ARG A 152 -10.30 -9.47 -2.13
N VAL A 153 -9.35 -10.31 -2.53
CA VAL A 153 -7.92 -9.97 -2.56
C VAL A 153 -7.63 -9.02 -3.71
N LEU A 154 -6.86 -7.98 -3.45
CA LEU A 154 -6.36 -7.02 -4.45
C LEU A 154 -4.98 -7.38 -4.95
N ASP A 155 -4.07 -7.63 -4.02
CA ASP A 155 -2.70 -8.05 -4.28
C ASP A 155 -2.17 -8.93 -3.14
N ILE A 156 -1.22 -9.80 -3.45
CA ILE A 156 -0.55 -10.70 -2.51
C ILE A 156 0.95 -10.76 -2.79
N SER A 157 1.75 -10.86 -1.75
CA SER A 157 3.19 -11.15 -1.77
C SER A 157 3.52 -12.29 -0.80
N SER A 158 4.77 -12.72 -0.75
CA SER A 158 5.20 -13.75 0.21
C SER A 158 5.09 -13.33 1.69
N GLU A 159 4.97 -12.03 1.97
CA GLU A 159 4.92 -11.50 3.35
C GLU A 159 3.66 -10.66 3.64
N GLY A 160 2.74 -10.59 2.71
CA GLY A 160 1.55 -9.77 2.92
C GLY A 160 0.48 -9.89 1.86
N VAL A 161 -0.71 -9.48 2.22
CA VAL A 161 -1.87 -9.48 1.34
C VAL A 161 -2.69 -8.23 1.55
N SER A 162 -3.31 -7.73 0.48
CA SER A 162 -4.30 -6.68 0.61
C SER A 162 -5.66 -7.11 0.08
N ALA A 163 -6.71 -6.63 0.73
CA ALA A 163 -8.09 -6.97 0.40
C ALA A 163 -8.96 -5.72 0.30
N LEU A 164 -10.08 -5.88 -0.40
CA LEU A 164 -11.11 -4.88 -0.56
C LEU A 164 -12.21 -5.13 0.46
N ALA A 165 -12.62 -4.08 1.19
CA ALA A 165 -13.76 -4.10 2.08
C ALA A 165 -14.69 -2.92 1.81
N SER A 166 -15.99 -3.12 1.97
CA SER A 166 -16.97 -2.04 1.97
C SER A 166 -16.88 -1.22 3.28
N HIS A 167 -17.62 -0.11 3.33
CA HIS A 167 -17.70 0.71 4.53
C HIS A 167 -18.26 -0.05 5.76
N GLU A 168 -19.17 -0.97 5.55
CA GLU A 168 -19.70 -1.81 6.62
C GLU A 168 -18.71 -2.90 7.04
N GLU A 169 -18.06 -3.53 6.08
CA GLU A 169 -17.12 -4.64 6.31
C GLU A 169 -15.81 -4.19 6.96
N VAL A 170 -15.38 -2.95 6.73
CA VAL A 170 -14.16 -2.43 7.35
C VAL A 170 -14.27 -2.36 8.88
N LEU A 171 -15.49 -2.31 9.41
CA LEU A 171 -15.75 -2.31 10.86
C LEU A 171 -15.34 -3.64 11.54
N PHE A 172 -15.28 -4.73 10.76
CA PHE A 172 -14.76 -6.01 11.26
C PHE A 172 -13.29 -5.90 11.70
N PHE A 173 -12.54 -4.95 11.17
CA PHE A 173 -11.13 -4.71 11.45
C PHE A 173 -10.88 -3.48 12.36
N ASN A 174 -11.79 -3.13 13.24
CA ASN A 174 -11.67 -1.93 14.08
C ASN A 174 -10.65 -2.06 15.24
N HIS A 175 -10.13 -3.24 15.49
CA HIS A 175 -9.13 -3.48 16.54
C HIS A 175 -7.73 -3.38 15.93
N SER A 176 -7.02 -2.27 16.22
CA SER A 176 -5.69 -1.96 15.65
C SER A 176 -4.56 -2.89 16.08
N ASP A 177 -4.74 -3.62 17.18
CA ASP A 177 -3.69 -4.46 17.79
C ASP A 177 -3.97 -5.97 17.67
N SER A 178 -4.93 -6.34 16.84
CA SER A 178 -5.34 -7.73 16.70
C SER A 178 -4.42 -8.51 15.76
N ILE A 179 -4.04 -9.69 16.22
CA ILE A 179 -3.41 -10.71 15.39
C ILE A 179 -4.52 -11.50 14.71
N TYR A 180 -4.45 -11.58 13.40
CA TYR A 180 -5.46 -12.22 12.57
C TYR A 180 -5.01 -13.59 12.09
N SER A 181 -5.96 -14.51 12.02
CA SER A 181 -5.81 -15.79 11.34
C SER A 181 -6.89 -15.89 10.27
N TYR A 182 -6.52 -16.30 9.07
CA TYR A 182 -7.45 -16.40 7.95
C TYR A 182 -6.96 -17.41 6.91
N LYS A 183 -7.86 -17.79 6.03
CA LYS A 183 -7.53 -18.61 4.86
C LYS A 183 -7.48 -17.75 3.61
N ILE A 184 -6.49 -17.98 2.77
CA ILE A 184 -6.36 -17.36 1.45
C ILE A 184 -6.78 -18.40 0.41
N LEU A 185 -7.77 -18.08 -0.41
CA LEU A 185 -8.04 -18.81 -1.65
C LEU A 185 -7.30 -18.12 -2.79
N LEU A 186 -6.38 -18.84 -3.42
CA LEU A 186 -5.63 -18.36 -4.57
C LEU A 186 -5.53 -19.49 -5.60
N GLU A 187 -6.02 -19.25 -6.82
CA GLU A 187 -5.99 -20.22 -7.94
C GLU A 187 -6.53 -21.61 -7.58
N GLY A 188 -7.60 -21.65 -6.78
CA GLY A 188 -8.25 -22.90 -6.35
C GLY A 188 -7.55 -23.63 -5.20
N LYS A 189 -6.43 -23.11 -4.71
CA LYS A 189 -5.76 -23.63 -3.52
C LYS A 189 -6.07 -22.77 -2.29
N THR A 190 -6.14 -23.40 -1.14
CA THR A 190 -6.42 -22.74 0.15
C THR A 190 -5.19 -22.80 1.03
N PHE A 191 -4.73 -21.65 1.53
CA PHE A 191 -3.61 -21.48 2.45
C PHE A 191 -4.12 -20.93 3.77
N THR A 192 -3.59 -21.41 4.89
CA THR A 192 -3.92 -20.90 6.22
C THR A 192 -2.80 -20.02 6.74
N ILE A 193 -3.11 -18.75 6.98
CA ILE A 193 -2.18 -17.77 7.56
C ILE A 193 -2.58 -17.57 9.02
N THR A 194 -1.59 -17.62 9.90
CA THR A 194 -1.73 -17.36 11.33
C THR A 194 -0.77 -16.27 11.77
N GLY A 195 -1.14 -15.48 12.77
CA GLY A 195 -0.25 -14.45 13.32
C GLY A 195 -0.04 -13.25 12.40
N SER A 196 -1.03 -12.93 11.57
CA SER A 196 -0.97 -11.80 10.65
C SER A 196 -1.38 -10.50 11.34
N GLU A 197 -0.64 -9.43 11.06
CA GLU A 197 -0.90 -8.09 11.61
C GLU A 197 -1.60 -7.19 10.58
N LEU A 198 -2.58 -6.42 11.03
CA LEU A 198 -3.19 -5.36 10.23
C LEU A 198 -2.23 -4.18 10.14
N VAL A 199 -1.76 -3.86 8.93
CA VAL A 199 -0.77 -2.79 8.71
C VAL A 199 -1.43 -1.46 8.35
N TYR A 200 -2.49 -1.50 7.52
CA TYR A 200 -3.19 -0.28 7.11
C TYR A 200 -4.64 -0.53 6.73
N LYS A 201 -5.43 0.53 6.90
CA LYS A 201 -6.77 0.72 6.34
C LYS A 201 -6.79 2.06 5.64
N VAL A 202 -7.00 2.10 4.34
CA VAL A 202 -7.01 3.34 3.55
C VAL A 202 -8.20 3.36 2.60
N ASP A 203 -8.70 4.54 2.32
CA ASP A 203 -9.76 4.71 1.32
C ASP A 203 -9.28 4.19 -0.04
N TYR A 204 -10.14 3.42 -0.69
CA TYR A 204 -9.88 2.87 -2.02
C TYR A 204 -10.88 3.44 -3.01
N MET A 205 -10.43 4.38 -3.82
CA MET A 205 -11.23 4.93 -4.92
C MET A 205 -11.01 4.06 -6.16
N ASN A 206 -12.04 3.30 -6.54
CA ASN A 206 -12.03 2.63 -7.82
C ASN A 206 -12.43 3.65 -8.91
N PRO A 207 -11.53 4.03 -9.83
CA PRO A 207 -11.84 5.01 -10.88
C PRO A 207 -12.97 4.57 -11.84
N ARG A 208 -13.31 3.28 -11.84
CA ARG A 208 -14.38 2.72 -12.68
C ARG A 208 -15.75 2.69 -12.01
N VAL A 209 -15.80 2.89 -10.69
CA VAL A 209 -17.05 2.83 -9.91
C VAL A 209 -17.21 4.11 -9.11
N LYS A 210 -17.91 5.07 -9.69
CA LYS A 210 -18.00 6.46 -9.17
C LYS A 210 -18.64 6.65 -7.79
N ASN A 211 -19.31 5.65 -7.21
CA ASN A 211 -20.16 5.86 -6.02
C ASN A 211 -20.02 4.80 -4.91
N SER A 212 -19.04 3.96 -4.92
CA SER A 212 -18.81 3.03 -3.81
C SER A 212 -17.52 3.38 -3.07
N SER A 213 -17.66 3.88 -1.84
CA SER A 213 -16.53 3.98 -0.94
C SER A 213 -16.13 2.58 -0.48
N HIS A 214 -14.93 2.18 -0.84
CA HIS A 214 -14.31 0.95 -0.38
C HIS A 214 -13.04 1.29 0.38
N TYR A 215 -12.58 0.34 1.16
CA TYR A 215 -11.30 0.40 1.86
C TYR A 215 -10.37 -0.65 1.30
N LYS A 216 -9.13 -0.29 1.14
CA LYS A 216 -8.03 -1.23 0.97
C LYS A 216 -7.45 -1.53 2.34
N ILE A 217 -7.45 -2.81 2.70
CA ILE A 217 -6.94 -3.31 3.97
C ILE A 217 -5.70 -4.12 3.67
N GLY A 218 -4.62 -3.86 4.39
CA GLY A 218 -3.35 -4.58 4.22
C GLY A 218 -2.94 -5.34 5.46
N PHE A 219 -2.55 -6.58 5.25
CA PHE A 219 -2.04 -7.48 6.28
C PHE A 219 -0.59 -7.84 5.99
N LYS A 220 0.21 -7.94 7.05
CA LYS A 220 1.55 -8.48 7.02
C LYS A 220 1.57 -9.79 7.79
N PHE A 221 2.25 -10.80 7.27
CA PHE A 221 2.49 -12.08 7.91
C PHE A 221 3.95 -12.51 7.70
N ASN A 222 4.40 -13.49 8.48
CA ASN A 222 5.71 -14.07 8.27
C ASN A 222 5.76 -14.75 6.91
N GLN A 223 6.91 -14.70 6.25
CA GLN A 223 7.10 -15.30 4.95
C GLN A 223 6.59 -16.74 4.92
N ASP A 224 5.73 -17.03 3.95
CA ASP A 224 5.14 -18.35 3.72
C ASP A 224 5.67 -18.89 2.39
N GLU A 225 6.41 -20.01 2.46
CA GLU A 225 7.05 -20.60 1.28
C GLU A 225 6.04 -21.19 0.29
N GLU A 226 4.87 -21.64 0.75
CA GLU A 226 3.82 -22.14 -0.14
C GLU A 226 3.20 -20.99 -0.94
N VAL A 227 2.91 -19.87 -0.26
CA VAL A 227 2.43 -18.64 -0.92
C VAL A 227 3.48 -18.10 -1.88
N LYS A 228 4.75 -18.08 -1.47
CA LYS A 228 5.87 -17.64 -2.32
C LYS A 228 6.02 -18.44 -3.60
N SER A 229 5.76 -19.73 -3.55
CA SER A 229 5.86 -20.60 -4.73
C SER A 229 4.81 -20.33 -5.80
N LEU A 230 3.78 -19.54 -5.50
CA LEU A 230 2.66 -19.18 -6.41
C LEU A 230 2.76 -17.76 -6.97
N ILE A 231 3.64 -16.94 -6.43
CA ILE A 231 3.86 -15.56 -6.85
C ILE A 231 5.00 -15.51 -7.87
#